data_12ab22293908056aaf6848b624b022a0
#
_entry.id   12ab22293908056aaf6848b624b022a0
#
_cell.length_a   1.000
_cell.length_b   1.000
_cell.length_c   1.000
_cell.angle_alpha   90.00
_cell.angle_beta   90.00
_cell.angle_gamma   90.00
#
_symmetry.space_group_name_H-M   'P 1'
#
loop_
_entity.id
_entity.type
_entity.pdbx_description
1 polymer ?
#
loop_
_entity_poly.entity_id
_entity_poly.type
_entity_poly.pdbx_seq_one_letter_code
_entity_poly.pdbx_strand_id
1 'polypeptide(L)'
;MARIVIAEDEEPLRGLIARALTEDGHEVTAVADGAEALDAIQRERGAFDLLVTDIKMPVMDGIALSLAVARDFPGLPILLMTGYADQRERAAGLEALIRDIIAKPFSVADIKFAVATALAKGR
;
A
#
# COMPACT_ATOMS: atom_id res chain seq x y z
N MET A 1 -5.75 2.00 16.19
CA MET A 1 -6.31 2.63 14.98
C MET A 1 -5.21 3.34 14.20
N ALA A 2 -5.16 3.11 12.90
CA ALA A 2 -4.11 3.67 12.04
C ALA A 2 -4.72 4.44 10.87
N ARG A 3 -3.96 5.37 10.30
CA ARG A 3 -4.32 6.07 9.06
C ARG A 3 -3.60 5.38 7.91
N ILE A 4 -4.38 4.85 6.96
CA ILE A 4 -3.86 4.01 5.87
C ILE A 4 -4.28 4.59 4.54
N VAL A 5 -3.33 4.73 3.61
CA VAL A 5 -3.63 5.07 2.22
C VAL A 5 -3.51 3.80 1.37
N ILE A 6 -4.52 3.55 0.52
CA ILE A 6 -4.59 2.38 -0.35
C ILE A 6 -4.57 2.87 -1.80
N ALA A 7 -3.65 2.35 -2.61
CA ALA A 7 -3.59 2.61 -4.04
C ALA A 7 -3.89 1.31 -4.80
N GLU A 8 -5.04 1.25 -5.46
CA GLU A 8 -5.52 0.08 -6.20
C GLU A 8 -6.45 0.54 -7.32
N ASP A 9 -6.10 0.22 -8.57
CA ASP A 9 -6.87 0.69 -9.73
C ASP A 9 -8.17 -0.08 -9.98
N GLU A 10 -8.25 -1.34 -9.54
CA GLU A 10 -9.47 -2.13 -9.70
C GLU A 10 -10.49 -1.75 -8.61
N GLU A 11 -11.57 -1.11 -9.03
CA GLU A 11 -12.56 -0.59 -8.09
C GLU A 11 -13.13 -1.64 -7.13
N PRO A 12 -13.52 -2.86 -7.59
CA PRO A 12 -14.05 -3.86 -6.65
C PRO A 12 -13.04 -4.27 -5.59
N LEU A 13 -11.79 -4.47 -5.97
CA LEU A 13 -10.75 -4.84 -5.01
C LEU A 13 -10.41 -3.68 -4.08
N ARG A 14 -10.33 -2.47 -4.61
CA ARG A 14 -10.11 -1.28 -3.80
C ARG A 14 -11.17 -1.14 -2.72
N GLY A 15 -12.45 -1.30 -3.09
CA GLY A 15 -13.57 -1.22 -2.16
C GLY A 15 -13.53 -2.33 -1.11
N LEU A 16 -13.17 -3.54 -1.52
CA LEU A 16 -13.06 -4.68 -0.60
C LEU A 16 -12.00 -4.42 0.47
N ILE A 17 -10.82 -3.98 0.05
CA ILE A 17 -9.73 -3.69 0.98
C ILE A 17 -10.12 -2.55 1.91
N ALA A 18 -10.70 -1.49 1.36
CA ALA A 18 -11.09 -0.32 2.16
C ALA A 18 -12.10 -0.70 3.23
N ARG A 19 -13.11 -1.51 2.88
CA ARG A 19 -14.11 -1.96 3.86
C ARG A 19 -13.49 -2.84 4.93
N ALA A 20 -12.62 -3.78 4.53
CA ALA A 20 -11.98 -4.68 5.46
C ALA A 20 -11.17 -3.93 6.52
N LEU A 21 -10.40 -2.94 6.08
CA LEU A 21 -9.54 -2.18 7.00
C LEU A 21 -10.33 -1.18 7.84
N THR A 22 -11.41 -0.62 7.28
CA THR A 22 -12.31 0.23 8.05
C THR A 22 -13.00 -0.57 9.16
N GLU A 23 -13.39 -1.81 8.87
CA GLU A 23 -13.98 -2.70 9.89
C GLU A 23 -13.00 -2.98 11.03
N ASP A 24 -11.71 -2.98 10.75
CA ASP A 24 -10.68 -3.15 11.78
C ASP A 24 -10.38 -1.87 12.55
N GLY A 25 -11.14 -0.80 12.31
CA GLY A 25 -11.02 0.45 13.04
C GLY A 25 -10.02 1.44 12.47
N HIS A 26 -9.51 1.19 11.25
CA HIS A 26 -8.55 2.12 10.63
C HIS A 26 -9.27 3.24 9.88
N GLU A 27 -8.60 4.38 9.76
CA GLU A 27 -9.02 5.48 8.91
C GLU A 27 -8.38 5.27 7.54
N VAL A 28 -9.20 5.09 6.51
CA VAL A 28 -8.73 4.66 5.19
C VAL A 28 -8.96 5.75 4.15
N THR A 29 -7.90 6.05 3.38
CA THR A 29 -7.97 6.86 2.17
C THR A 29 -7.67 5.95 1.00
N ALA A 30 -8.65 5.72 0.12
CA ALA A 30 -8.50 4.80 -1.01
C ALA A 30 -8.48 5.57 -2.32
N VAL A 31 -7.47 5.32 -3.14
CA VAL A 31 -7.26 6.02 -4.42
C VAL A 31 -6.99 5.03 -5.54
N ALA A 32 -7.08 5.49 -6.79
CA ALA A 32 -7.09 4.61 -7.96
C ALA A 32 -5.71 4.43 -8.61
N ASP A 33 -4.72 5.25 -8.30
CA ASP A 33 -3.39 5.13 -8.89
C ASP A 33 -2.32 5.75 -8.00
N GLY A 34 -1.07 5.56 -8.42
CA GLY A 34 0.06 6.03 -7.63
C GLY A 34 0.18 7.56 -7.56
N ALA A 35 -0.24 8.26 -8.60
CA ALA A 35 -0.18 9.72 -8.58
C ALA A 35 -1.16 10.29 -7.57
N GLU A 36 -2.38 9.73 -7.49
CA GLU A 36 -3.35 10.13 -6.48
C GLU A 36 -2.87 9.82 -5.08
N ALA A 37 -2.21 8.67 -4.90
CA ALA A 37 -1.67 8.28 -3.60
C ALA A 37 -0.56 9.25 -3.17
N LEU A 38 0.35 9.55 -4.06
CA LEU A 38 1.45 10.46 -3.75
C LEU A 38 0.92 11.86 -3.41
N ASP A 39 -0.08 12.33 -4.15
CA ASP A 39 -0.71 13.61 -3.88
C ASP A 39 -1.34 13.64 -2.49
N ALA A 40 -2.07 12.59 -2.11
CA ALA A 40 -2.67 12.49 -0.78
C ALA A 40 -1.61 12.49 0.31
N ILE A 41 -0.52 11.74 0.11
CA ILE A 41 0.58 11.66 1.08
C ILE A 41 1.28 13.01 1.22
N GLN A 42 1.51 13.71 0.12
CA GLN A 42 2.13 15.04 0.14
C GLN A 42 1.26 16.07 0.84
N ARG A 43 -0.05 16.05 0.56
CA ARG A 43 -0.99 16.98 1.20
C ARG A 43 -1.06 16.80 2.71
N GLU A 44 -0.93 15.56 3.18
CA GLU A 44 -0.93 15.24 4.61
C GLU A 44 0.50 15.22 5.20
N ARG A 45 1.48 15.64 4.42
CA ARG A 45 2.89 15.71 4.85
C ARG A 45 3.41 14.37 5.39
N GLY A 46 2.95 13.27 4.78
CA GLY A 46 3.36 11.93 5.18
C GLY A 46 2.69 11.43 6.46
N ALA A 47 1.65 12.09 6.94
CA ALA A 47 1.00 11.75 8.20
C ALA A 47 0.05 10.55 8.06
N PHE A 48 0.56 9.46 7.48
CA PHE A 48 -0.10 8.16 7.42
C PHE A 48 0.76 7.13 8.15
N ASP A 49 0.14 6.05 8.57
CA ASP A 49 0.83 4.98 9.28
C ASP A 49 1.25 3.86 8.35
N LEU A 50 0.62 3.75 7.18
CA LEU A 50 0.92 2.70 6.21
C LEU A 50 0.42 3.10 4.83
N LEU A 51 1.21 2.78 3.80
CA LEU A 51 0.80 2.79 2.40
C LEU A 51 0.64 1.34 1.96
N VAL A 52 -0.54 0.99 1.42
CA VAL A 52 -0.82 -0.30 0.80
C VAL A 52 -1.00 -0.04 -0.68
N THR A 53 -0.12 -0.56 -1.54
CA THR A 53 -0.18 -0.26 -2.96
C THR A 53 -0.02 -1.47 -3.85
N ASP A 54 -0.81 -1.52 -4.93
CA ASP A 54 -0.58 -2.44 -6.03
C ASP A 54 0.65 -1.99 -6.82
N ILE A 55 1.23 -2.89 -7.60
CA ILE A 55 2.35 -2.57 -8.48
C ILE A 55 1.83 -1.99 -9.80
N LYS A 56 0.94 -2.71 -10.48
CA LYS A 56 0.48 -2.30 -11.81
C LYS A 56 -0.73 -1.40 -11.72
N MET A 57 -0.52 -0.12 -11.99
CA MET A 57 -1.56 0.90 -11.99
C MET A 57 -1.28 1.89 -13.11
N PRO A 58 -2.34 2.57 -13.64
CA PRO A 58 -2.13 3.63 -14.64
C PRO A 58 -1.49 4.86 -14.00
N VAL A 59 -1.00 5.74 -14.81
CA VAL A 59 -0.40 7.05 -14.47
C VAL A 59 0.93 6.88 -13.73
N MET A 60 0.90 6.35 -12.51
CA MET A 60 2.11 6.05 -11.74
C MET A 60 1.93 4.68 -11.08
N ASP A 61 2.82 3.74 -11.36
CA ASP A 61 2.73 2.40 -10.78
C ASP A 61 3.27 2.36 -9.34
N GLY A 62 3.07 1.21 -8.68
CA GLY A 62 3.45 1.06 -7.28
C GLY A 62 4.95 1.06 -7.04
N ILE A 63 5.75 0.69 -8.04
CA ILE A 63 7.21 0.76 -7.93
C ILE A 63 7.66 2.22 -7.88
N ALA A 64 7.18 3.04 -8.83
CA ALA A 64 7.51 4.46 -8.86
C ALA A 64 7.00 5.18 -7.61
N LEU A 65 5.79 4.83 -7.16
CA LEU A 65 5.22 5.38 -5.93
C LEU A 65 6.08 5.02 -4.72
N SER A 66 6.48 3.75 -4.60
CA SER A 66 7.30 3.30 -3.48
C SER A 66 8.65 4.01 -3.43
N LEU A 67 9.27 4.20 -4.59
CA LEU A 67 10.55 4.93 -4.67
C LEU A 67 10.39 6.38 -4.24
N ALA A 68 9.32 7.05 -4.68
CA ALA A 68 9.06 8.44 -4.30
C ALA A 68 8.79 8.58 -2.81
N VAL A 69 8.00 7.67 -2.24
CA VAL A 69 7.67 7.67 -0.82
C VAL A 69 8.91 7.38 0.03
N ALA A 70 9.72 6.40 -0.37
CA ALA A 70 10.93 6.07 0.37
C ALA A 70 11.92 7.24 0.37
N ARG A 71 11.97 8.00 -0.73
CA ARG A 71 12.84 9.16 -0.83
C ARG A 71 12.35 10.33 0.04
N ASP A 72 11.06 10.65 -0.07
CA ASP A 72 10.51 11.89 0.51
C ASP A 72 9.87 11.68 1.89
N PHE A 73 9.41 10.46 2.18
CA PHE A 73 8.74 10.13 3.44
C PHE A 73 9.27 8.79 3.99
N PRO A 74 10.57 8.74 4.33
CA PRO A 74 11.21 7.44 4.68
C PRO A 74 10.65 6.78 5.94
N GLY A 75 9.89 7.51 6.75
CA GLY A 75 9.23 6.93 7.92
C GLY A 75 7.91 6.25 7.63
N LEU A 76 7.38 6.37 6.41
CA LEU A 76 6.09 5.78 6.05
C LEU A 76 6.29 4.35 5.54
N PRO A 77 5.82 3.34 6.29
CA PRO A 77 5.98 1.95 5.85
C PRO A 77 5.10 1.63 4.65
N ILE A 78 5.58 0.72 3.80
CA ILE A 78 4.92 0.34 2.56
C ILE A 78 4.65 -1.16 2.56
N LEU A 79 3.39 -1.53 2.29
CA LEU A 79 2.98 -2.91 2.04
C LEU A 79 2.63 -3.01 0.56
N LEU A 80 3.37 -3.85 -0.17
CA LEU A 80 3.24 -3.98 -1.61
C LEU A 80 2.37 -5.18 -1.96
N MET A 81 1.41 -5.02 -2.87
CA MET A 81 0.57 -6.10 -3.37
C MET A 81 1.09 -6.54 -4.73
N THR A 82 1.36 -7.84 -4.89
CA THR A 82 1.92 -8.39 -6.13
C THR A 82 1.00 -9.44 -6.73
N GLY A 83 0.78 -9.41 -8.06
CA GLY A 83 -0.11 -10.34 -8.73
C GLY A 83 0.59 -11.48 -9.44
N TYR A 84 1.56 -11.19 -10.29
CA TYR A 84 2.18 -12.16 -11.17
C TYR A 84 3.67 -12.28 -10.89
N ALA A 85 4.29 -13.32 -11.44
CA ALA A 85 5.73 -13.57 -11.25
C ALA A 85 6.59 -12.39 -11.68
N ASP A 86 6.25 -11.75 -12.80
CA ASP A 86 6.99 -10.57 -13.28
C ASP A 86 6.88 -9.38 -12.31
N GLN A 87 5.74 -9.22 -11.66
CA GLN A 87 5.58 -8.20 -10.63
C GLN A 87 6.46 -8.49 -9.42
N ARG A 88 6.56 -9.76 -9.04
CA ARG A 88 7.44 -10.16 -7.94
C ARG A 88 8.90 -9.88 -8.27
N GLU A 89 9.31 -10.14 -9.52
CA GLU A 89 10.66 -9.82 -9.96
C GLU A 89 10.93 -8.32 -9.90
N ARG A 90 9.95 -7.51 -10.31
CA ARG A 90 10.09 -6.05 -10.23
C ARG A 90 10.22 -5.58 -8.79
N ALA A 91 9.54 -6.25 -7.86
CA ALA A 91 9.59 -5.91 -6.45
C ALA A 91 10.88 -6.39 -5.77
N ALA A 92 11.59 -7.35 -6.36
CA ALA A 92 12.74 -8.00 -5.72
C ALA A 92 13.86 -7.03 -5.33
N GLY A 93 13.99 -5.91 -6.05
CA GLY A 93 15.00 -4.89 -5.73
C GLY A 93 14.57 -3.89 -4.67
N LEU A 94 13.35 -4.00 -4.14
CA LEU A 94 12.77 -3.02 -3.25
C LEU A 94 12.71 -3.44 -1.79
N GLU A 95 13.20 -4.63 -1.44
CA GLU A 95 13.06 -5.18 -0.08
C GLU A 95 13.56 -4.22 1.01
N ALA A 96 14.59 -3.44 0.70
CA ALA A 96 15.13 -2.47 1.66
C ALA A 96 14.22 -1.26 1.86
N LEU A 97 13.29 -1.01 0.92
CA LEU A 97 12.43 0.17 0.92
C LEU A 97 11.02 -0.11 1.40
N ILE A 98 10.58 -1.37 1.33
CA ILE A 98 9.21 -1.76 1.68
C ILE A 98 9.21 -2.58 2.95
N ARG A 99 8.06 -2.56 3.66
CA ARG A 99 7.91 -3.30 4.92
C ARG A 99 7.62 -4.77 4.67
N ASP A 100 6.72 -5.05 3.74
CA ASP A 100 6.29 -6.41 3.44
C ASP A 100 5.61 -6.49 2.09
N ILE A 101 5.35 -7.71 1.62
CA ILE A 101 4.69 -7.99 0.35
C ILE A 101 3.56 -8.99 0.61
N ILE A 102 2.41 -8.75 -0.03
CA ILE A 102 1.32 -9.72 -0.02
C ILE A 102 1.00 -10.11 -1.47
N ALA A 103 0.89 -11.41 -1.74
CA ALA A 103 0.61 -11.93 -3.08
C ALA A 103 -0.88 -12.02 -3.34
N LYS A 104 -1.30 -11.62 -4.53
CA LYS A 104 -2.67 -11.81 -5.02
C LYS A 104 -2.81 -13.21 -5.63
N PRO A 105 -3.95 -13.86 -5.55
CA PRO A 105 -5.14 -13.43 -4.82
C PRO A 105 -5.00 -13.63 -3.32
N PHE A 106 -5.61 -12.77 -2.55
CA PHE A 106 -5.63 -12.91 -1.10
C PHE A 106 -7.05 -12.79 -0.56
N SER A 107 -7.29 -13.34 0.62
CA SER A 107 -8.59 -13.24 1.29
C SER A 107 -8.64 -11.96 2.13
N VAL A 108 -9.84 -11.62 2.61
CA VAL A 108 -10.02 -10.52 3.56
C VAL A 108 -9.17 -10.77 4.81
N ALA A 109 -9.15 -12.01 5.31
CA ALA A 109 -8.32 -12.35 6.47
C ALA A 109 -6.85 -12.15 6.20
N ASP A 110 -6.39 -12.48 4.98
CA ASP A 110 -4.97 -12.32 4.60
C ASP A 110 -4.56 -10.85 4.59
N ILE A 111 -5.37 -9.96 4.01
CA ILE A 111 -5.02 -8.54 3.95
C ILE A 111 -5.07 -7.90 5.34
N LYS A 112 -6.04 -8.27 6.16
CA LYS A 112 -6.11 -7.77 7.54
C LYS A 112 -4.87 -8.19 8.34
N PHE A 113 -4.46 -9.45 8.20
CA PHE A 113 -3.27 -9.96 8.88
C PHE A 113 -1.99 -9.26 8.40
N ALA A 114 -1.85 -9.10 7.07
CA ALA A 114 -0.68 -8.43 6.50
C ALA A 114 -0.57 -6.97 6.97
N VAL A 115 -1.69 -6.27 7.02
CA VAL A 115 -1.71 -4.88 7.49
C VAL A 115 -1.37 -4.81 8.97
N ALA A 116 -1.97 -5.67 9.80
CA ALA A 116 -1.68 -5.70 11.23
C ALA A 116 -0.20 -6.00 11.50
N THR A 117 0.36 -6.94 10.74
CA THR A 117 1.77 -7.31 10.85
C THR A 117 2.68 -6.14 10.45
N ALA A 118 2.35 -5.48 9.33
CA ALA A 118 3.15 -4.35 8.86
C ALA A 118 3.11 -3.18 9.85
N LEU A 119 1.95 -2.91 10.44
CA LEU A 119 1.82 -1.84 11.44
C LEU A 119 2.57 -2.16 12.74
N ALA A 120 2.66 -3.43 13.10
CA ALA A 120 3.33 -3.84 14.34
C ALA A 120 4.85 -3.80 14.25
N LYS A 121 5.41 -3.94 13.04
CA LYS A 121 6.87 -3.99 12.85
C LYS A 121 7.51 -2.62 13.03
N GLY A 122 8.40 -2.50 13.98
CA GLY A 122 9.34 -1.38 14.05
C GLY A 122 8.75 0.02 14.22
N ARG A 123 7.56 0.12 14.71
CA ARG A 123 6.98 1.43 14.99
C ARG A 123 7.16 1.80 16.43
#